data_6d275f9e86c3cec2bf252065673d56d9
#
_entry.id   6d275f9e86c3cec2bf252065673d56d9
#
_cell.length_a   1.000
_cell.length_b   1.000
_cell.length_c   1.000
_cell.angle_alpha   90.00
_cell.angle_beta   90.00
_cell.angle_gamma   90.00
#
_symmetry.space_group_name_H-M   'P 1'
#
loop_
_entity.id
_entity.type
_entity.pdbx_description
1 polymer ?
#
loop_
_entity_poly.entity_id
_entity_poly.type
_entity_poly.pdbx_seq_one_letter_code
_entity_poly.pdbx_strand_id
1 'polypeptide(L)'
;MKLVSVETPEKSVCKMTFSASAEELEAASNAVYERTRATYTIKGFAKGEADRAQIEADRGEHTFWYDAINDLMDKDVPALYNAAMAEHGFHAVDEPVYDLVSVKKDEGFVATATTALQPELSLTQTTGFKTECVTPEVTDKEIDAVLELSLIHISEPTRQEAIS
;
A
#
# COMPACT_ATOMS: atom_id res chain seq x y z
N MET A 1 -18.10 -2.99 10.82
CA MET A 1 -17.59 -3.75 9.64
C MET A 1 -17.43 -5.23 9.94
N LYS A 2 -17.41 -6.10 8.91
CA LYS A 2 -17.26 -7.55 9.04
C LYS A 2 -16.26 -8.08 8.02
N LEU A 3 -15.47 -9.08 8.42
CA LEU A 3 -14.66 -9.88 7.50
C LEU A 3 -15.60 -10.89 6.79
N VAL A 4 -15.57 -10.89 5.47
CA VAL A 4 -16.44 -11.77 4.63
C VAL A 4 -15.69 -13.01 4.18
N SER A 5 -14.49 -12.84 3.64
CA SER A 5 -13.67 -13.94 3.17
C SER A 5 -12.19 -13.67 3.33
N VAL A 6 -11.44 -14.75 3.46
CA VAL A 6 -9.98 -14.80 3.42
C VAL A 6 -9.60 -15.77 2.32
N GLU A 7 -8.92 -15.31 1.30
CA GLU A 7 -8.52 -16.10 0.14
C GLU A 7 -7.01 -16.00 -0.06
N THR A 8 -6.40 -17.10 -0.42
CA THR A 8 -4.98 -17.16 -0.81
C THR A 8 -4.89 -17.54 -2.28
N PRO A 9 -5.06 -16.58 -3.21
CA PRO A 9 -5.04 -16.86 -4.65
C PRO A 9 -3.68 -17.40 -5.12
N GLU A 10 -2.63 -17.01 -4.43
CA GLU A 10 -1.26 -17.48 -4.67
C GLU A 10 -0.59 -17.87 -3.36
N LYS A 11 0.47 -18.71 -3.43
CA LYS A 11 1.16 -19.25 -2.23
C LYS A 11 1.68 -18.19 -1.25
N SER A 12 1.91 -16.98 -1.72
CA SER A 12 2.48 -15.89 -0.93
C SER A 12 1.62 -14.61 -0.96
N VAL A 13 0.34 -14.72 -1.34
CA VAL A 13 -0.57 -13.58 -1.39
C VAL A 13 -1.85 -13.93 -0.64
N CYS A 14 -2.24 -13.09 0.28
CA CYS A 14 -3.52 -13.15 0.97
C CYS A 14 -4.41 -12.00 0.52
N LYS A 15 -5.65 -12.31 0.20
CA LYS A 15 -6.69 -11.35 -0.12
C LYS A 15 -7.83 -11.50 0.87
N MET A 16 -8.09 -10.45 1.64
CA MET A 16 -9.17 -10.38 2.61
C MET A 16 -10.25 -9.45 2.11
N THR A 17 -11.50 -9.86 2.22
CA THR A 17 -12.65 -9.06 1.82
C THR A 17 -13.42 -8.62 3.06
N PHE A 18 -13.62 -7.30 3.18
CA PHE A 18 -14.38 -6.68 4.26
C PHE A 18 -15.66 -6.08 3.71
N SER A 19 -16.72 -6.12 4.49
CA SER A 19 -17.95 -5.41 4.17
C SER A 19 -18.45 -4.58 5.33
N ALA A 20 -19.06 -3.45 5.01
CA ALA A 20 -19.84 -2.65 5.94
C ALA A 20 -21.28 -2.61 5.45
N SER A 21 -22.22 -2.62 6.39
CA SER A 21 -23.65 -2.50 6.07
C SER A 21 -24.00 -1.05 5.68
N ALA A 22 -25.15 -0.90 5.01
CA ALA A 22 -25.68 0.43 4.67
C ALA A 22 -25.90 1.30 5.94
N GLU A 23 -26.36 0.68 7.02
CA GLU A 23 -26.58 1.38 8.30
C GLU A 23 -25.27 1.91 8.90
N GLU A 24 -24.19 1.11 8.85
CA GLU A 24 -22.87 1.52 9.31
C GLU A 24 -22.30 2.66 8.47
N LEU A 25 -22.45 2.59 7.13
CA LEU A 25 -22.03 3.65 6.22
C LEU A 25 -22.82 4.94 6.46
N GLU A 26 -24.14 4.83 6.68
CA GLU A 26 -24.96 6.01 6.95
C GLU A 26 -24.66 6.65 8.29
N ALA A 27 -24.44 5.84 9.33
CA ALA A 27 -24.03 6.34 10.64
C ALA A 27 -22.66 7.06 10.58
N ALA A 28 -21.69 6.49 9.86
CA ALA A 28 -20.40 7.13 9.64
C ALA A 28 -20.53 8.42 8.82
N SER A 29 -21.35 8.42 7.77
CA SER A 29 -21.61 9.61 6.96
C SER A 29 -22.26 10.74 7.77
N ASN A 30 -23.16 10.42 8.70
CA ASN A 30 -23.74 11.39 9.63
C ASN A 30 -22.66 11.94 10.60
N ALA A 31 -21.78 11.10 11.10
CA ALA A 31 -20.69 11.56 11.97
C ALA A 31 -19.72 12.49 11.22
N VAL A 32 -19.40 12.19 9.95
CA VAL A 32 -18.59 13.07 9.09
C VAL A 32 -19.32 14.40 8.84
N TYR A 33 -20.62 14.38 8.55
CA TYR A 33 -21.41 15.60 8.40
C TYR A 33 -21.33 16.47 9.65
N GLU A 34 -21.60 15.92 10.84
CA GLU A 34 -21.54 16.70 12.09
C GLU A 34 -20.17 17.32 12.34
N ARG A 35 -19.10 16.62 12.00
CA ARG A 35 -17.72 17.10 12.12
C ARG A 35 -17.38 18.20 11.11
N THR A 36 -17.90 18.09 9.89
CA THR A 36 -17.48 18.93 8.76
C THR A 36 -18.48 20.02 8.39
N ARG A 37 -19.71 19.99 8.89
CA ARG A 37 -20.78 20.96 8.55
C ARG A 37 -20.36 22.42 8.68
N ALA A 38 -19.54 22.73 9.67
CA ALA A 38 -19.05 24.10 9.91
C ALA A 38 -18.12 24.61 8.80
N THR A 39 -17.57 23.75 7.95
CA THR A 39 -16.67 24.12 6.88
C THR A 39 -17.40 24.44 5.58
N TYR A 40 -18.63 23.93 5.40
CA TYR A 40 -19.40 24.10 4.18
C TYR A 40 -20.09 25.47 4.15
N THR A 41 -20.02 26.10 2.96
CA THR A 41 -20.73 27.35 2.64
C THR A 41 -21.55 27.09 1.40
N ILE A 42 -22.89 27.21 1.51
CA ILE A 42 -23.85 27.02 0.44
C ILE A 42 -24.55 28.34 0.15
N LYS A 43 -24.90 28.60 -1.11
CA LYS A 43 -25.63 29.80 -1.49
C LYS A 43 -27.00 29.84 -0.81
N GLY A 44 -27.24 30.91 -0.04
CA GLY A 44 -28.52 31.12 0.64
C GLY A 44 -28.53 30.70 2.12
N PHE A 45 -27.46 30.11 2.63
CA PHE A 45 -27.34 29.72 4.04
C PHE A 45 -26.09 30.32 4.67
N ALA A 46 -26.15 30.58 5.97
CA ALA A 46 -24.97 30.98 6.73
C ALA A 46 -24.01 29.77 6.85
N LYS A 47 -22.73 30.05 7.04
CA LYS A 47 -21.71 29.02 7.15
C LYS A 47 -22.01 28.06 8.30
N GLY A 48 -22.19 26.79 7.99
CA GLY A 48 -22.47 25.73 8.98
C GLY A 48 -23.95 25.57 9.36
N GLU A 49 -24.88 26.32 8.73
CA GLU A 49 -26.33 26.20 8.99
C GLU A 49 -27.08 25.32 7.98
N ALA A 50 -26.40 24.90 6.90
CA ALA A 50 -27.01 24.05 5.89
C ALA A 50 -27.21 22.63 6.40
N ASP A 51 -28.38 22.05 6.14
CA ASP A 51 -28.69 20.65 6.42
C ASP A 51 -27.92 19.72 5.49
N ARG A 52 -27.72 18.46 5.93
CA ARG A 52 -27.05 17.41 5.17
C ARG A 52 -27.62 17.28 3.75
N ALA A 53 -28.97 17.21 3.64
CA ALA A 53 -29.65 17.09 2.35
C ALA A 53 -29.36 18.27 1.40
N GLN A 54 -29.17 19.46 1.93
CA GLN A 54 -28.85 20.65 1.13
C GLN A 54 -27.39 20.62 0.64
N ILE A 55 -26.47 20.12 1.46
CA ILE A 55 -25.05 19.93 1.06
C ILE A 55 -24.95 18.85 0.00
N GLU A 56 -25.64 17.72 0.18
CA GLU A 56 -25.71 16.63 -0.79
C GLU A 56 -26.35 17.05 -2.11
N ALA A 57 -27.37 17.93 -2.09
CA ALA A 57 -27.98 18.46 -3.30
C ALA A 57 -27.07 19.41 -4.08
N ASP A 58 -26.23 20.20 -3.40
CA ASP A 58 -25.30 21.16 -4.02
C ASP A 58 -24.00 20.47 -4.50
N ARG A 59 -23.49 19.49 -3.75
CA ARG A 59 -22.19 18.86 -3.99
C ARG A 59 -22.24 17.41 -4.45
N GLY A 60 -23.39 16.78 -4.37
CA GLY A 60 -23.61 15.39 -4.71
C GLY A 60 -23.80 14.48 -3.50
N GLU A 61 -24.58 13.42 -3.68
CA GLU A 61 -24.94 12.45 -2.63
C GLU A 61 -23.73 11.73 -2.00
N HIS A 62 -22.60 11.67 -2.73
CA HIS A 62 -21.39 10.96 -2.29
C HIS A 62 -20.41 11.82 -1.49
N THR A 63 -20.77 13.08 -1.20
CA THR A 63 -19.86 14.07 -0.59
C THR A 63 -19.28 13.57 0.75
N PHE A 64 -20.08 12.87 1.55
CA PHE A 64 -19.65 12.37 2.86
C PHE A 64 -19.20 10.91 2.84
N TRP A 65 -19.44 10.18 1.74
CA TRP A 65 -19.17 8.75 1.70
C TRP A 65 -17.69 8.42 1.72
N TYR A 66 -16.87 9.14 0.96
CA TYR A 66 -15.44 8.88 0.91
C TYR A 66 -14.78 9.05 2.28
N ASP A 67 -15.11 10.13 2.96
CA ASP A 67 -14.57 10.37 4.31
C ASP A 67 -15.11 9.35 5.31
N ALA A 68 -16.39 8.97 5.19
CA ALA A 68 -17.00 7.94 6.04
C ALA A 68 -16.38 6.56 5.82
N ILE A 69 -16.10 6.19 4.58
CA ILE A 69 -15.43 4.94 4.24
C ILE A 69 -14.01 4.93 4.80
N ASN A 70 -13.27 6.01 4.63
CA ASN A 70 -11.91 6.14 5.18
C ASN A 70 -11.92 6.04 6.71
N ASP A 71 -12.82 6.76 7.39
CA ASP A 71 -12.96 6.69 8.85
C ASP A 71 -13.29 5.26 9.34
N LEU A 72 -14.17 4.54 8.63
CA LEU A 72 -14.50 3.15 8.96
C LEU A 72 -13.34 2.20 8.67
N MET A 73 -12.64 2.40 7.56
CA MET A 73 -11.48 1.59 7.21
C MET A 73 -10.35 1.78 8.21
N ASP A 74 -10.02 3.01 8.56
CA ASP A 74 -8.93 3.31 9.50
C ASP A 74 -9.21 2.79 10.92
N LYS A 75 -10.48 2.75 11.31
CA LYS A 75 -10.89 2.33 12.64
C LYS A 75 -11.02 0.82 12.80
N ASP A 76 -11.74 0.18 11.88
CA ASP A 76 -12.19 -1.21 12.04
C ASP A 76 -11.29 -2.22 11.33
N VAL A 77 -10.74 -1.87 10.15
CA VAL A 77 -9.96 -2.81 9.33
C VAL A 77 -8.69 -3.29 10.01
N PRO A 78 -7.88 -2.45 10.70
CA PRO A 78 -6.67 -2.93 11.34
C PRO A 78 -6.94 -4.00 12.41
N ALA A 79 -8.02 -3.86 13.17
CA ALA A 79 -8.39 -4.83 14.19
C ALA A 79 -8.85 -6.16 13.56
N LEU A 80 -9.70 -6.10 12.53
CA LEU A 80 -10.19 -7.27 11.81
C LEU A 80 -9.07 -7.98 11.04
N TYR A 81 -8.19 -7.21 10.40
CA TYR A 81 -7.02 -7.72 9.69
C TYR A 81 -6.08 -8.47 10.63
N ASN A 82 -5.69 -7.85 11.74
CA ASN A 82 -4.79 -8.49 12.72
C ASN A 82 -5.41 -9.75 13.34
N ALA A 83 -6.71 -9.72 13.63
CA ALA A 83 -7.42 -10.90 14.13
C ALA A 83 -7.40 -12.06 13.11
N ALA A 84 -7.68 -11.77 11.84
CA ALA A 84 -7.66 -12.77 10.78
C ALA A 84 -6.24 -13.32 10.53
N MET A 85 -5.20 -12.47 10.54
CA MET A 85 -3.81 -12.89 10.42
C MET A 85 -3.40 -13.83 11.55
N ALA A 86 -3.79 -13.52 12.79
CA ALA A 86 -3.52 -14.36 13.95
C ALA A 86 -4.27 -15.71 13.90
N GLU A 87 -5.53 -15.69 13.47
CA GLU A 87 -6.36 -16.88 13.35
C GLU A 87 -5.80 -17.89 12.34
N HIS A 88 -5.34 -17.39 11.20
CA HIS A 88 -4.78 -18.22 10.13
C HIS A 88 -3.27 -18.48 10.28
N GLY A 89 -2.60 -17.86 11.24
CA GLY A 89 -1.15 -17.98 11.44
C GLY A 89 -0.32 -17.38 10.31
N PHE A 90 -0.87 -16.42 9.59
CA PHE A 90 -0.20 -15.76 8.49
C PHE A 90 0.81 -14.70 8.99
N HIS A 91 1.94 -14.64 8.30
CA HIS A 91 2.96 -13.62 8.54
C HIS A 91 3.05 -12.70 7.32
N ALA A 92 2.57 -11.47 7.46
CA ALA A 92 2.72 -10.45 6.43
C ALA A 92 4.17 -9.99 6.32
N VAL A 93 4.63 -9.80 5.09
CA VAL A 93 5.98 -9.28 4.77
C VAL A 93 5.90 -7.79 4.45
N ASP A 94 4.72 -7.33 3.99
CA ASP A 94 4.50 -5.98 3.55
C ASP A 94 3.17 -5.44 4.09
N GLU A 95 2.98 -4.13 4.01
CA GLU A 95 1.72 -3.48 4.38
C GLU A 95 0.60 -3.88 3.42
N PRO A 96 -0.65 -4.06 3.92
CA PRO A 96 -1.77 -4.40 3.07
C PRO A 96 -2.15 -3.26 2.13
N VAL A 97 -2.38 -3.59 0.86
CA VAL A 97 -2.94 -2.67 -0.14
C VAL A 97 -4.46 -2.79 -0.10
N TYR A 98 -5.13 -1.66 0.12
CA TYR A 98 -6.58 -1.59 0.20
C TYR A 98 -7.19 -1.13 -1.12
N ASP A 99 -8.18 -1.87 -1.60
CA ASP A 99 -8.97 -1.54 -2.78
C ASP A 99 -10.45 -1.53 -2.45
N LEU A 100 -11.15 -0.51 -2.96
CA LEU A 100 -12.59 -0.40 -2.82
C LEU A 100 -13.27 -1.07 -4.02
N VAL A 101 -13.97 -2.18 -3.77
CA VAL A 101 -14.60 -2.98 -4.83
C VAL A 101 -15.95 -2.41 -5.26
N SER A 102 -16.81 -2.08 -4.30
CA SER A 102 -18.13 -1.53 -4.58
C SER A 102 -18.64 -0.68 -3.43
N VAL A 103 -19.38 0.37 -3.78
CA VAL A 103 -20.11 1.22 -2.83
C VAL A 103 -21.52 1.37 -3.33
N LYS A 104 -22.49 1.04 -2.51
CA LYS A 104 -23.91 1.20 -2.82
C LYS A 104 -24.65 1.71 -1.58
N LYS A 105 -25.58 2.63 -1.80
CA LYS A 105 -26.34 3.25 -0.72
C LYS A 105 -27.11 2.22 0.13
N ASP A 106 -27.71 1.24 -0.55
CA ASP A 106 -28.61 0.26 0.07
C ASP A 106 -27.88 -0.99 0.60
N GLU A 107 -26.69 -1.28 0.07
CA GLU A 107 -25.93 -2.49 0.41
C GLU A 107 -24.70 -2.18 1.30
N GLY A 108 -24.30 -0.89 1.39
CA GLY A 108 -23.07 -0.48 2.05
C GLY A 108 -21.86 -0.52 1.11
N PHE A 109 -20.69 -0.90 1.61
CA PHE A 109 -19.50 -1.01 0.78
C PHE A 109 -18.73 -2.30 1.03
N VAL A 110 -17.96 -2.69 0.01
CA VAL A 110 -17.06 -3.84 0.04
C VAL A 110 -15.66 -3.35 -0.31
N ALA A 111 -14.72 -3.66 0.57
CA ALA A 111 -13.30 -3.36 0.38
C ALA A 111 -12.48 -4.64 0.45
N THR A 112 -11.35 -4.68 -0.23
CA THR A 112 -10.40 -5.78 -0.17
C THR A 112 -9.05 -5.28 0.32
N ALA A 113 -8.39 -6.09 1.15
CA ALA A 113 -7.01 -5.91 1.53
C ALA A 113 -6.18 -7.03 0.92
N THR A 114 -5.18 -6.68 0.14
CA THR A 114 -4.23 -7.63 -0.45
C THR A 114 -2.88 -7.45 0.21
N THR A 115 -2.31 -8.53 0.73
CA THR A 115 -1.00 -8.49 1.40
C THR A 115 -0.11 -9.64 0.95
N ALA A 116 1.20 -9.38 0.92
CA ALA A 116 2.20 -10.42 0.67
C ALA A 116 2.48 -11.20 1.96
N LEU A 117 2.46 -12.52 1.87
CA LEU A 117 2.77 -13.43 2.96
C LEU A 117 4.20 -13.94 2.85
N GLN A 118 4.78 -14.25 4.00
CA GLN A 118 6.05 -14.97 4.05
C GLN A 118 5.88 -16.35 3.38
N PRO A 119 6.69 -16.67 2.35
CA PRO A 119 6.60 -17.95 1.68
C PRO A 119 7.10 -19.08 2.58
N GLU A 120 6.40 -20.20 2.59
CA GLU A 120 6.91 -21.43 3.21
C GLU A 120 7.96 -22.07 2.29
N LEU A 121 9.20 -22.12 2.76
CA LEU A 121 10.31 -22.73 2.05
C LEU A 121 10.61 -24.12 2.60
N SER A 122 10.39 -25.15 1.80
CA SER A 122 10.88 -26.50 2.10
C SER A 122 12.10 -26.79 1.22
N LEU A 123 13.27 -26.77 1.82
CA LEU A 123 14.52 -27.12 1.14
C LEU A 123 14.70 -28.64 1.17
N THR A 124 14.73 -29.26 0.01
CA THR A 124 14.96 -30.71 -0.14
C THR A 124 16.41 -31.11 0.17
N GLN A 125 17.35 -30.20 -0.03
CA GLN A 125 18.76 -30.41 0.23
C GLN A 125 19.38 -29.13 0.80
N THR A 126 19.98 -29.20 1.96
CA THR A 126 20.65 -28.07 2.65
C THR A 126 22.16 -28.24 2.76
N THR A 127 22.66 -29.47 2.52
CA THR A 127 24.07 -29.79 2.63
C THR A 127 24.51 -30.74 1.50
N GLY A 128 25.81 -30.89 1.29
CA GLY A 128 26.35 -31.83 0.32
C GLY A 128 26.33 -31.33 -1.12
N PHE A 129 26.18 -30.01 -1.36
CA PHE A 129 26.36 -29.43 -2.68
C PHE A 129 27.82 -29.57 -3.12
N LYS A 130 28.02 -30.13 -4.33
CA LYS A 130 29.29 -30.12 -5.01
C LYS A 130 29.28 -29.00 -6.02
N THR A 131 30.11 -28.00 -5.81
CA THR A 131 30.33 -26.94 -6.78
C THR A 131 31.75 -27.00 -7.28
N GLU A 132 31.94 -26.79 -8.57
CA GLU A 132 33.29 -26.66 -9.15
C GLU A 132 33.77 -25.23 -8.83
N CYS A 133 34.95 -25.17 -8.17
CA CYS A 133 35.60 -23.89 -7.94
C CYS A 133 36.27 -23.48 -9.27
N VAL A 134 35.67 -22.56 -10.00
CA VAL A 134 36.29 -21.97 -11.17
C VAL A 134 37.39 -21.03 -10.69
N THR A 135 38.64 -21.42 -10.89
CA THR A 135 39.78 -20.51 -10.69
C THR A 135 39.81 -19.54 -11.90
N PRO A 136 39.63 -18.24 -11.67
CA PRO A 136 39.74 -17.30 -12.78
C PRO A 136 41.18 -17.27 -13.30
N GLU A 137 41.35 -17.54 -14.56
CA GLU A 137 42.64 -17.34 -15.24
C GLU A 137 42.68 -15.90 -15.75
N VAL A 138 43.60 -15.13 -15.21
CA VAL A 138 43.82 -13.74 -15.66
C VAL A 138 44.58 -13.80 -16.99
N THR A 139 44.00 -13.22 -17.99
CA THR A 139 44.60 -13.17 -19.36
C THR A 139 45.53 -11.96 -19.49
N ASP A 140 46.56 -12.08 -20.34
CA ASP A 140 47.47 -10.97 -20.63
C ASP A 140 46.74 -9.72 -21.11
N LYS A 141 45.60 -9.88 -21.82
CA LYS A 141 44.76 -8.74 -22.26
C LYS A 141 44.11 -8.00 -21.10
N GLU A 142 43.73 -8.69 -20.03
CA GLU A 142 43.18 -8.04 -18.85
C GLU A 142 44.25 -7.29 -18.07
N ILE A 143 45.45 -7.84 -18.04
CA ILE A 143 46.61 -7.17 -17.44
C ILE A 143 46.96 -5.90 -18.24
N ASP A 144 47.03 -5.97 -19.55
CA ASP A 144 47.31 -4.83 -20.44
C ASP A 144 46.23 -3.76 -20.30
N ALA A 145 44.95 -4.12 -20.21
CA ALA A 145 43.87 -3.18 -20.04
C ALA A 145 43.96 -2.40 -18.70
N VAL A 146 44.35 -3.09 -17.61
CA VAL A 146 44.55 -2.44 -16.30
C VAL A 146 45.79 -1.52 -16.35
N LEU A 147 46.85 -1.93 -17.04
CA LEU A 147 48.05 -1.12 -17.20
C LEU A 147 47.78 0.15 -18.03
N GLU A 148 47.00 0.04 -19.13
CA GLU A 148 46.57 1.21 -19.90
C GLU A 148 45.73 2.19 -19.09
N LEU A 149 44.76 1.71 -18.31
CA LEU A 149 43.97 2.54 -17.38
C LEU A 149 44.87 3.26 -16.35
N SER A 150 45.85 2.57 -15.79
CA SER A 150 46.81 3.17 -14.85
C SER A 150 47.68 4.21 -15.52
N LEU A 151 48.14 4.00 -16.77
CA LEU A 151 48.95 4.95 -17.52
C LEU A 151 48.16 6.19 -17.90
N ILE A 152 46.86 6.11 -18.18
CA ILE A 152 46.00 7.27 -18.44
C ILE A 152 45.95 8.20 -17.21
N HIS A 153 45.83 7.64 -16.04
CA HIS A 153 45.82 8.42 -14.78
C HIS A 153 47.19 9.08 -14.46
N ILE A 154 48.27 8.44 -14.87
CA ILE A 154 49.64 9.02 -14.67
C ILE A 154 49.98 10.07 -15.73
N SER A 155 49.39 9.94 -16.93
CA SER A 155 49.71 10.86 -18.06
C SER A 155 48.75 12.05 -18.20
N GLU A 156 47.69 12.18 -17.37
CA GLU A 156 46.95 13.42 -17.30
C GLU A 156 47.81 14.48 -16.58
N PRO A 157 48.42 15.46 -17.31
CA PRO A 157 49.08 16.57 -16.67
C PRO A 157 47.97 17.35 -15.95
N THR A 158 48.17 17.54 -14.65
CA THR A 158 47.42 18.49 -13.85
C THR A 158 47.35 19.82 -14.54
N ARG A 159 46.34 20.07 -15.34
CA ARG A 159 46.04 21.36 -15.96
C ARG A 159 45.37 22.26 -14.92
N GLN A 160 46.11 22.49 -13.87
CA GLN A 160 45.68 23.38 -12.80
C GLN A 160 46.86 24.29 -12.42
N GLU A 161 47.28 25.10 -13.42
CA GLU A 161 48.06 26.30 -13.14
C GLU A 161 48.01 27.19 -14.39
N ALA A 162 47.11 28.14 -14.41
CA ALA A 162 47.27 29.47 -14.99
C ALA A 162 45.97 30.26 -14.88
N ILE A 163 45.66 30.76 -13.70
CA ILE A 163 44.91 31.99 -13.56
C ILE A 163 45.67 32.81 -12.53
N SER A 164 46.62 33.62 -13.03
CA SER A 164 47.08 34.83 -12.40
C SER A 164 46.31 35.98 -12.98
#